data_3d90fc2438e868627ecc679f467b83fb
#
_entry.id   3d90fc2438e868627ecc679f467b83fb
#
_cell.length_a   1.000
_cell.length_b   1.000
_cell.length_c   1.000
_cell.angle_alpha   90.00
_cell.angle_beta   90.00
_cell.angle_gamma   90.00
#
_symmetry.space_group_name_H-M   'P 1'
#
loop_
_entity.id
_entity.type
_entity.pdbx_description
1 polymer ?
#
loop_
_entity_poly.entity_id
_entity_poly.type
_entity_poly.pdbx_seq_one_letter_code
_entity_poly.pdbx_strand_id
1 'polypeptide(L)'
;YKLKFPAEFSLGARVFAIIQAAGWPIWPLLLASIIAVALIIERLVALRRVKVVPPGLLQRVLGEYQQKGLGDAQLAELEKQSPLGRVLAAGLRNAKSSREIMKESIEEAGRGVSHDLERYLTTLGTIASISPLMGLFGTVVGMIEIFGSQAPTGTNPTQLAHGISIALYNTGFGLVIAIPAMIFWRHFRALVDSLVIDMEMQAIRLVEVIQGTRK
;
A
#
# COMPACT_ATOMS: atom_id res chain seq x y z
N TYR A 1 -4.35 -11.87 39.33
CA TYR A 1 -5.74 -11.38 39.25
C TYR A 1 -6.31 -11.81 37.90
N LYS A 2 -7.14 -12.89 37.89
CA LYS A 2 -7.90 -13.31 36.73
C LYS A 2 -9.06 -12.31 36.58
N LEU A 3 -9.05 -11.50 35.53
CA LEU A 3 -10.23 -10.79 35.07
C LEU A 3 -11.31 -11.84 34.73
N LYS A 4 -12.24 -12.11 35.67
CA LYS A 4 -13.41 -12.91 35.40
C LYS A 4 -14.36 -12.08 34.55
N PHE A 5 -14.22 -12.19 33.23
CA PHE A 5 -15.31 -11.78 32.33
C PHE A 5 -16.39 -12.85 32.38
N PRO A 6 -17.68 -12.48 32.52
CA PRO A 6 -18.78 -13.45 32.42
C PRO A 6 -18.70 -14.14 31.05
N ALA A 7 -18.88 -15.46 31.05
CA ALA A 7 -18.64 -16.35 29.89
C ALA A 7 -19.60 -16.14 28.71
N GLU A 8 -20.56 -15.22 28.80
CA GLU A 8 -21.61 -15.02 27.79
C GLU A 8 -21.45 -13.78 26.90
N PHE A 9 -20.39 -13.01 27.07
CA PHE A 9 -20.16 -11.85 26.17
C PHE A 9 -19.50 -12.31 24.87
N SER A 10 -20.21 -12.15 23.75
CA SER A 10 -19.65 -12.34 22.41
C SER A 10 -18.35 -11.54 22.27
N LEU A 11 -17.38 -12.06 21.50
CA LEU A 11 -16.08 -11.39 21.25
C LEU A 11 -16.27 -9.92 20.83
N GLY A 12 -17.34 -9.64 20.07
CA GLY A 12 -17.69 -8.28 19.64
C GLY A 12 -18.05 -7.34 20.80
N ALA A 13 -18.78 -7.80 21.81
CA ALA A 13 -19.12 -6.97 22.96
C ALA A 13 -17.91 -6.63 23.83
N ARG A 14 -16.93 -7.55 23.93
CA ARG A 14 -15.65 -7.28 24.62
C ARG A 14 -14.82 -6.24 23.88
N VAL A 15 -14.70 -6.37 22.55
CA VAL A 15 -13.98 -5.39 21.72
C VAL A 15 -14.64 -4.02 21.83
N PHE A 16 -15.98 -3.96 21.77
CA PHE A 16 -16.72 -2.70 21.90
C PHE A 16 -16.52 -2.04 23.27
N ALA A 17 -16.53 -2.82 24.36
CA ALA A 17 -16.26 -2.30 25.70
C ALA A 17 -14.83 -1.74 25.83
N ILE A 18 -13.83 -2.38 25.21
CA ILE A 18 -12.44 -1.89 25.17
C ILE A 18 -12.36 -0.58 24.38
N ILE A 19 -13.04 -0.49 23.22
CA ILE A 19 -13.09 0.71 22.39
C ILE A 19 -13.70 1.89 23.16
N GLN A 20 -14.82 1.66 23.86
CA GLN A 20 -15.42 2.69 24.71
C GLN A 20 -14.51 3.12 25.87
N ALA A 21 -13.82 2.15 26.48
CA ALA A 21 -12.90 2.43 27.58
C ALA A 21 -11.65 3.21 27.14
N ALA A 22 -11.18 3.01 25.90
CA ALA A 22 -9.97 3.67 25.38
C ALA A 22 -10.14 5.19 25.12
N GLY A 23 -11.38 5.69 25.19
CA GLY A 23 -11.69 7.12 25.04
C GLY A 23 -11.62 7.62 23.58
N TRP A 24 -11.64 8.95 23.40
CA TRP A 24 -11.69 9.56 22.08
C TRP A 24 -10.45 9.31 21.20
N PRO A 25 -9.20 9.12 21.73
CA PRO A 25 -8.01 8.91 20.88
C PRO A 25 -8.05 7.63 20.05
N ILE A 26 -8.94 6.68 20.36
CA ILE A 26 -9.06 5.44 19.58
C ILE A 26 -9.72 5.66 18.21
N TRP A 27 -10.55 6.69 18.04
CA TRP A 27 -11.32 6.89 16.81
C TRP A 27 -10.43 7.15 15.57
N PRO A 28 -9.41 8.02 15.63
CA PRO A 28 -8.45 8.16 14.53
C PRO A 28 -7.73 6.86 14.21
N LEU A 29 -7.40 6.02 15.20
CA LEU A 29 -6.77 4.73 15.00
C LEU A 29 -7.70 3.74 14.28
N LEU A 30 -8.99 3.70 14.63
CA LEU A 30 -9.98 2.88 13.93
C LEU A 30 -10.14 3.31 12.48
N LEU A 31 -10.21 4.62 12.21
CA LEU A 31 -10.24 5.14 10.85
C LEU A 31 -8.99 4.73 10.07
N ALA A 32 -7.81 4.90 10.65
CA ALA A 32 -6.54 4.49 10.05
C ALA A 32 -6.51 2.97 9.76
N SER A 33 -7.07 2.14 10.65
CA SER A 33 -7.19 0.69 10.45
C SER A 33 -8.05 0.35 9.23
N ILE A 34 -9.21 0.97 9.09
CA ILE A 34 -10.12 0.74 7.95
C ILE A 34 -9.41 1.13 6.64
N ILE A 35 -8.77 2.31 6.62
CA ILE A 35 -8.02 2.78 5.45
C ILE A 35 -6.87 1.81 5.14
N ALA A 36 -6.09 1.39 6.13
CA ALA A 36 -4.97 0.46 5.92
C ALA A 36 -5.44 -0.87 5.31
N VAL A 37 -6.51 -1.46 5.84
CA VAL A 37 -7.06 -2.72 5.32
C VAL A 37 -7.56 -2.53 3.88
N ALA A 38 -8.28 -1.44 3.60
CA ALA A 38 -8.76 -1.14 2.25
C ALA A 38 -7.60 -0.99 1.25
N LEU A 39 -6.53 -0.27 1.63
CA LEU A 39 -5.35 -0.09 0.79
C LEU A 39 -4.58 -1.40 0.58
N ILE A 40 -4.46 -2.23 1.60
CA ILE A 40 -3.82 -3.54 1.49
C ILE A 40 -4.57 -4.42 0.49
N ILE A 41 -5.89 -4.52 0.61
CA ILE A 41 -6.72 -5.34 -0.29
C ILE A 41 -6.62 -4.80 -1.73
N GLU A 42 -6.73 -3.50 -1.91
CA GLU A 42 -6.62 -2.86 -3.21
C GLU A 42 -5.26 -3.13 -3.87
N ARG A 43 -4.15 -2.96 -3.13
CA ARG A 43 -2.80 -3.22 -3.63
C ARG A 43 -2.54 -4.70 -3.93
N LEU A 44 -3.05 -5.63 -3.12
CA LEU A 44 -2.97 -7.08 -3.40
C LEU A 44 -3.63 -7.45 -4.74
N VAL A 45 -4.66 -6.73 -5.15
CA VAL A 45 -5.35 -6.97 -6.43
C VAL A 45 -4.72 -6.22 -7.59
N ALA A 46 -4.27 -4.98 -7.36
CA ALA A 46 -3.71 -4.10 -8.39
C ALA A 46 -2.29 -4.54 -8.81
N LEU A 47 -1.43 -4.91 -7.85
CA LEU A 47 -0.04 -5.28 -8.10
C LEU A 47 0.15 -6.75 -8.50
N ARG A 48 -0.92 -7.46 -8.88
CA ARG A 48 -0.78 -8.83 -9.42
C ARG A 48 0.04 -8.81 -10.69
N ARG A 49 1.13 -9.62 -10.74
CA ARG A 49 2.04 -9.72 -11.88
C ARG A 49 1.33 -9.90 -13.22
N VAL A 50 0.31 -10.74 -13.26
CA VAL A 50 -0.48 -10.99 -14.49
C VAL A 50 -1.19 -9.74 -15.01
N LYS A 51 -1.56 -8.81 -14.13
CA LYS A 51 -2.20 -7.54 -14.53
C LYS A 51 -1.17 -6.50 -14.98
N VAL A 52 -0.03 -6.42 -14.30
CA VAL A 52 1.00 -5.40 -14.55
C VAL A 52 1.89 -5.82 -15.72
N VAL A 53 2.35 -7.07 -15.70
CA VAL A 53 3.24 -7.66 -16.71
C VAL A 53 2.59 -8.95 -17.24
N PRO A 54 1.61 -8.85 -18.16
CA PRO A 54 0.96 -10.03 -18.73
C PRO A 54 1.97 -10.93 -19.45
N PRO A 55 1.97 -12.25 -19.17
CA PRO A 55 2.89 -13.17 -19.82
C PRO A 55 2.68 -13.20 -21.33
N GLY A 56 3.75 -13.20 -22.09
CA GLY A 56 3.68 -13.30 -23.56
C GLY A 56 3.24 -12.02 -24.29
N LEU A 57 2.97 -10.92 -23.57
CA LEU A 57 2.53 -9.65 -24.19
C LEU A 57 3.56 -9.13 -25.18
N LEU A 58 4.84 -9.09 -24.82
CA LEU A 58 5.91 -8.63 -25.69
C LEU A 58 6.00 -9.44 -26.98
N GLN A 59 5.96 -10.79 -26.90
CA GLN A 59 6.04 -11.66 -28.06
C GLN A 59 4.86 -11.46 -29.00
N ARG A 60 3.64 -11.33 -28.47
CA ARG A 60 2.45 -11.03 -29.24
C ARG A 60 2.58 -9.71 -30.00
N VAL A 61 2.95 -8.66 -29.29
CA VAL A 61 3.10 -7.30 -29.82
C VAL A 61 4.18 -7.25 -30.91
N LEU A 62 5.33 -7.90 -30.70
CA LEU A 62 6.39 -8.01 -31.70
C LEU A 62 5.93 -8.76 -32.94
N GLY A 63 5.19 -9.88 -32.78
CA GLY A 63 4.65 -10.64 -33.91
C GLY A 63 3.63 -9.83 -34.73
N GLU A 64 2.73 -9.09 -34.08
CA GLU A 64 1.77 -8.22 -34.75
C GLU A 64 2.48 -7.05 -35.47
N TYR A 65 3.47 -6.45 -34.85
CA TYR A 65 4.27 -5.36 -35.45
C TYR A 65 5.02 -5.82 -36.70
N GLN A 66 5.64 -7.01 -36.67
CA GLN A 66 6.38 -7.57 -37.83
C GLN A 66 5.50 -7.97 -38.98
N GLN A 67 4.26 -8.43 -38.73
CA GLN A 67 3.34 -8.92 -39.79
C GLN A 67 2.61 -7.79 -40.51
N LYS A 68 2.08 -6.81 -39.77
CA LYS A 68 1.15 -5.81 -40.34
C LYS A 68 1.48 -4.37 -39.93
N GLY A 69 2.47 -4.18 -39.04
CA GLY A 69 2.60 -2.93 -38.32
C GLY A 69 1.46 -2.74 -37.32
N LEU A 70 1.64 -1.84 -36.37
CA LEU A 70 0.61 -1.46 -35.41
C LEU A 70 0.14 -0.04 -35.68
N GLY A 71 -1.13 0.14 -35.94
CA GLY A 71 -1.76 1.44 -36.11
C GLY A 71 -2.03 2.12 -34.78
N ASP A 72 -2.31 3.44 -34.80
CA ASP A 72 -2.53 4.24 -33.61
C ASP A 72 -3.66 3.72 -32.71
N ALA A 73 -4.73 3.19 -33.30
CA ALA A 73 -5.84 2.60 -32.57
C ALA A 73 -5.42 1.37 -31.76
N GLN A 74 -4.59 0.50 -32.34
CA GLN A 74 -4.07 -0.71 -31.67
C GLN A 74 -3.08 -0.34 -30.57
N LEU A 75 -2.24 0.67 -30.79
CA LEU A 75 -1.32 1.20 -29.77
C LEU A 75 -2.10 1.82 -28.59
N ALA A 76 -3.18 2.55 -28.85
CA ALA A 76 -4.04 3.10 -27.81
C ALA A 76 -4.77 2.01 -26.98
N GLU A 77 -5.14 0.90 -27.62
CA GLU A 77 -5.73 -0.25 -26.92
C GLU A 77 -4.68 -0.98 -26.07
N LEU A 78 -3.47 -1.19 -26.61
CA LEU A 78 -2.35 -1.79 -25.89
C LEU A 78 -2.00 -0.96 -24.63
N GLU A 79 -2.01 0.35 -24.75
CA GLU A 79 -1.72 1.29 -23.65
C GLU A 79 -2.72 1.15 -22.48
N LYS A 80 -3.99 0.88 -22.78
CA LYS A 80 -5.05 0.67 -21.78
C LYS A 80 -5.06 -0.71 -21.17
N GLN A 81 -4.46 -1.69 -21.83
CA GLN A 81 -4.54 -3.10 -21.45
C GLN A 81 -3.76 -3.40 -20.15
N SER A 82 -2.57 -2.80 -20.00
CA SER A 82 -1.70 -3.04 -18.83
C SER A 82 -0.60 -1.98 -18.70
N PRO A 83 0.00 -1.84 -17.51
CA PRO A 83 1.19 -1.00 -17.31
C PRO A 83 2.33 -1.31 -18.29
N LEU A 84 2.67 -2.59 -18.49
CA LEU A 84 3.64 -2.99 -19.51
C LEU A 84 3.20 -2.58 -20.92
N GLY A 85 1.91 -2.75 -21.27
CA GLY A 85 1.37 -2.33 -22.56
C GLY A 85 1.58 -0.85 -22.83
N ARG A 86 1.45 0.00 -21.81
CA ARG A 86 1.70 1.45 -21.89
C ARG A 86 3.17 1.75 -22.22
N VAL A 87 4.12 1.05 -21.60
CA VAL A 87 5.56 1.19 -21.87
C VAL A 87 5.91 0.74 -23.29
N LEU A 88 5.36 -0.43 -23.71
CA LEU A 88 5.61 -0.96 -25.05
C LEU A 88 4.99 -0.08 -26.14
N ALA A 89 3.79 0.46 -25.93
CA ALA A 89 3.12 1.36 -26.87
C ALA A 89 3.91 2.66 -27.07
N ALA A 90 4.49 3.24 -26.01
CA ALA A 90 5.31 4.41 -26.08
C ALA A 90 6.57 4.18 -26.95
N GLY A 91 7.24 3.04 -26.80
CA GLY A 91 8.35 2.65 -27.64
C GLY A 91 7.93 2.44 -29.11
N LEU A 92 6.82 1.76 -29.37
CA LEU A 92 6.33 1.46 -30.71
C LEU A 92 5.88 2.70 -31.49
N ARG A 93 5.31 3.72 -30.84
CA ARG A 93 5.01 5.02 -31.48
C ARG A 93 6.25 5.66 -32.09
N ASN A 94 7.41 5.43 -31.47
CA ASN A 94 8.68 5.97 -31.91
C ASN A 94 9.58 4.91 -32.59
N ALA A 95 9.01 3.79 -33.08
CA ALA A 95 9.75 2.70 -33.69
C ALA A 95 10.54 3.10 -34.97
N LYS A 96 10.09 4.15 -35.67
CA LYS A 96 10.75 4.71 -36.88
C LYS A 96 11.73 5.83 -36.55
N SER A 97 11.79 6.27 -35.28
CA SER A 97 12.69 7.32 -34.81
C SER A 97 14.06 6.73 -34.44
N SER A 98 15.01 7.59 -34.03
CA SER A 98 16.29 7.12 -33.54
C SER A 98 16.13 6.27 -32.28
N ARG A 99 17.14 5.42 -32.02
CA ARG A 99 17.18 4.56 -30.82
C ARG A 99 17.07 5.38 -29.53
N GLU A 100 17.67 6.54 -29.52
CA GLU A 100 17.67 7.47 -28.38
C GLU A 100 16.26 7.98 -28.09
N ILE A 101 15.53 8.47 -29.11
CA ILE A 101 14.15 8.95 -28.98
C ILE A 101 13.21 7.82 -28.50
N MET A 102 13.39 6.62 -29.08
CA MET A 102 12.59 5.46 -28.65
C MET A 102 12.83 5.11 -27.18
N LYS A 103 14.08 5.11 -26.73
CA LYS A 103 14.44 4.87 -25.33
C LYS A 103 13.88 5.94 -24.41
N GLU A 104 14.02 7.22 -24.75
CA GLU A 104 13.53 8.35 -23.97
C GLU A 104 12.00 8.25 -23.75
N SER A 105 11.25 7.93 -24.81
CA SER A 105 9.80 7.72 -24.72
C SER A 105 9.41 6.54 -23.83
N ILE A 106 10.19 5.45 -23.87
CA ILE A 106 10.01 4.29 -22.98
C ILE A 106 10.28 4.67 -21.53
N GLU A 107 11.36 5.40 -21.27
CA GLU A 107 11.73 5.84 -19.92
C GLU A 107 10.69 6.80 -19.34
N GLU A 108 10.18 7.74 -20.14
CA GLU A 108 9.12 8.64 -19.72
C GLU A 108 7.85 7.88 -19.35
N ALA A 109 7.39 6.98 -20.20
CA ALA A 109 6.24 6.12 -19.93
C ALA A 109 6.49 5.23 -18.71
N GLY A 110 7.71 4.69 -18.57
CA GLY A 110 8.12 3.87 -17.43
C GLY A 110 8.07 4.63 -16.11
N ARG A 111 8.55 5.87 -16.06
CA ARG A 111 8.43 6.74 -14.87
C ARG A 111 6.96 6.99 -14.48
N GLY A 112 6.10 7.26 -15.47
CA GLY A 112 4.66 7.44 -15.23
C GLY A 112 4.02 6.17 -14.67
N VAL A 113 4.34 5.01 -15.23
CA VAL A 113 3.85 3.71 -14.75
C VAL A 113 4.36 3.40 -13.34
N SER A 114 5.64 3.62 -13.06
CA SER A 114 6.21 3.43 -11.72
C SER A 114 5.48 4.28 -10.68
N HIS A 115 5.24 5.54 -10.99
CA HIS A 115 4.48 6.45 -10.12
C HIS A 115 3.04 5.94 -9.85
N ASP A 116 2.36 5.43 -10.88
CA ASP A 116 1.02 4.85 -10.75
C ASP A 116 1.01 3.58 -9.89
N LEU A 117 2.04 2.73 -10.02
CA LEU A 117 2.20 1.51 -9.21
C LEU A 117 2.51 1.82 -7.74
N GLU A 118 3.27 2.87 -7.46
CA GLU A 118 3.59 3.35 -6.11
C GLU A 118 2.42 4.07 -5.43
N ARG A 119 1.37 4.37 -6.15
CA ARG A 119 0.19 5.05 -5.61
C ARG A 119 -0.31 4.38 -4.35
N TYR A 120 -0.68 5.16 -3.34
CA TYR A 120 -1.13 4.72 -2.01
C TYR A 120 -0.08 4.02 -1.12
N LEU A 121 1.10 3.65 -1.63
CA LEU A 121 2.15 3.06 -0.80
C LEU A 121 2.65 4.06 0.25
N THR A 122 2.79 5.33 -0.13
CA THR A 122 3.15 6.41 0.79
C THR A 122 2.12 6.53 1.92
N THR A 123 0.82 6.48 1.59
CA THR A 123 -0.25 6.55 2.60
C THR A 123 -0.19 5.36 3.56
N LEU A 124 0.01 4.14 3.03
CA LEU A 124 0.14 2.94 3.86
C LEU A 124 1.36 3.01 4.78
N GLY A 125 2.50 3.50 4.26
CA GLY A 125 3.72 3.72 5.04
C GLY A 125 3.54 4.79 6.13
N THR A 126 2.78 5.84 5.83
CA THR A 126 2.42 6.87 6.81
C THR A 126 1.56 6.30 7.93
N ILE A 127 0.53 5.53 7.61
CA ILE A 127 -0.31 4.85 8.62
C ILE A 127 0.57 3.93 9.49
N ALA A 128 1.44 3.13 8.87
CA ALA A 128 2.34 2.24 9.59
C ALA A 128 3.25 2.96 10.59
N SER A 129 3.72 4.16 10.23
CA SER A 129 4.64 4.95 11.05
C SER A 129 3.92 5.78 12.12
N ILE A 130 2.74 6.32 11.81
CA ILE A 130 2.00 7.23 12.71
C ILE A 130 1.15 6.46 13.72
N SER A 131 0.61 5.27 13.38
CA SER A 131 -0.29 4.53 14.28
C SER A 131 0.31 4.23 15.66
N PRO A 132 1.59 3.85 15.83
CA PRO A 132 2.18 3.67 17.16
C PRO A 132 2.26 4.98 17.94
N LEU A 133 2.57 6.10 17.25
CA LEU A 133 2.64 7.43 17.86
C LEU A 133 1.25 7.90 18.32
N MET A 134 0.22 7.63 17.52
CA MET A 134 -1.16 7.90 17.91
C MET A 134 -1.59 7.05 19.10
N GLY A 135 -1.18 5.80 19.16
CA GLY A 135 -1.38 4.93 20.31
C GLY A 135 -0.71 5.50 21.58
N LEU A 136 0.55 5.90 21.46
CA LEU A 136 1.28 6.56 22.55
C LEU A 136 0.62 7.86 22.96
N PHE A 137 0.18 8.69 22.02
CA PHE A 137 -0.59 9.91 22.31
C PHE A 137 -1.85 9.60 23.12
N GLY A 138 -2.56 8.53 22.78
CA GLY A 138 -3.72 8.08 23.56
C GLY A 138 -3.38 7.73 25.02
N THR A 139 -2.19 7.17 25.29
CA THR A 139 -1.76 6.92 26.67
C THR A 139 -1.48 8.22 27.43
N VAL A 140 -0.88 9.19 26.78
CA VAL A 140 -0.60 10.52 27.39
C VAL A 140 -1.92 11.21 27.78
N VAL A 141 -2.90 11.23 26.86
CA VAL A 141 -4.24 11.78 27.12
C VAL A 141 -4.91 11.07 28.28
N GLY A 142 -4.94 9.72 28.27
CA GLY A 142 -5.55 8.93 29.33
C GLY A 142 -4.89 9.17 30.70
N MET A 143 -3.56 9.31 30.74
CA MET A 143 -2.85 9.61 31.98
C MET A 143 -3.18 11.02 32.50
N ILE A 144 -3.27 12.02 31.61
CA ILE A 144 -3.67 13.38 32.00
C ILE A 144 -5.07 13.39 32.62
N GLU A 145 -6.02 12.67 32.00
CA GLU A 145 -7.39 12.58 32.51
C GLU A 145 -7.45 11.92 33.89
N ILE A 146 -6.67 10.85 34.10
CA ILE A 146 -6.59 10.14 35.38
C ILE A 146 -6.03 11.06 36.47
N PHE A 147 -4.88 11.70 36.24
CA PHE A 147 -4.27 12.57 37.24
C PHE A 147 -5.07 13.87 37.46
N GLY A 148 -5.70 14.40 36.40
CA GLY A 148 -6.53 15.58 36.47
C GLY A 148 -7.84 15.37 37.27
N SER A 149 -8.33 14.14 37.31
CA SER A 149 -9.56 13.78 38.06
C SER A 149 -9.34 13.43 39.53
N GLN A 150 -8.08 13.40 40.00
CA GLN A 150 -7.77 13.03 41.39
C GLN A 150 -8.12 14.15 42.35
N ALA A 151 -8.91 13.82 43.37
CA ALA A 151 -9.24 14.74 44.47
C ALA A 151 -8.05 14.91 45.42
N PRO A 152 -7.94 16.07 46.09
CA PRO A 152 -6.87 16.34 47.10
C PRO A 152 -6.87 15.37 48.29
N THR A 153 -7.92 14.60 48.44
CA THR A 153 -8.14 13.70 49.60
C THR A 153 -7.52 12.30 49.47
N GLY A 154 -6.84 12.02 48.37
CA GLY A 154 -6.11 10.75 48.19
C GLY A 154 -6.52 9.97 46.93
N THR A 155 -5.57 9.20 46.42
CA THR A 155 -5.74 8.37 45.22
C THR A 155 -6.24 6.98 45.58
N ASN A 156 -7.31 6.52 44.92
CA ASN A 156 -7.70 5.11 44.99
C ASN A 156 -6.79 4.28 44.06
N PRO A 157 -5.92 3.41 44.59
CA PRO A 157 -4.98 2.62 43.77
C PRO A 157 -5.65 1.79 42.69
N THR A 158 -6.89 1.34 42.95
CA THR A 158 -7.65 0.54 41.99
C THR A 158 -8.12 1.38 40.79
N GLN A 159 -8.55 2.61 41.02
CA GLN A 159 -8.92 3.54 39.94
C GLN A 159 -7.71 3.92 39.11
N LEU A 160 -6.57 4.19 39.74
CA LEU A 160 -5.31 4.47 39.04
C LEU A 160 -4.90 3.30 38.17
N ALA A 161 -4.88 2.08 38.71
CA ALA A 161 -4.55 0.87 37.94
C ALA A 161 -5.49 0.63 36.75
N HIS A 162 -6.81 0.88 36.96
CA HIS A 162 -7.80 0.77 35.89
C HIS A 162 -7.54 1.79 34.76
N GLY A 163 -7.29 3.04 35.10
CA GLY A 163 -7.01 4.08 34.13
C GLY A 163 -5.71 3.86 33.35
N ILE A 164 -4.67 3.38 34.01
CA ILE A 164 -3.40 2.99 33.32
C ILE A 164 -3.67 1.87 32.33
N SER A 165 -4.49 0.86 32.70
CA SER A 165 -4.86 -0.23 31.80
C SER A 165 -5.58 0.28 30.55
N ILE A 166 -6.51 1.22 30.71
CA ILE A 166 -7.23 1.85 29.59
C ILE A 166 -6.27 2.60 28.67
N ALA A 167 -5.37 3.40 29.24
CA ALA A 167 -4.38 4.11 28.46
C ALA A 167 -3.51 3.16 27.61
N LEU A 168 -3.07 2.02 28.15
CA LEU A 168 -2.29 1.02 27.45
C LEU A 168 -3.04 0.38 26.26
N TYR A 169 -4.37 0.32 26.28
CA TYR A 169 -5.14 -0.19 25.14
C TYR A 169 -4.90 0.63 23.87
N ASN A 170 -4.79 1.94 23.94
CA ASN A 170 -4.52 2.78 22.78
C ASN A 170 -3.19 2.44 22.13
N THR A 171 -2.13 2.22 22.92
CA THR A 171 -0.83 1.79 22.40
C THR A 171 -0.90 0.40 21.79
N GLY A 172 -1.59 -0.53 22.45
CA GLY A 172 -1.81 -1.87 21.92
C GLY A 172 -2.52 -1.84 20.55
N PHE A 173 -3.59 -1.07 20.41
CA PHE A 173 -4.28 -0.87 19.12
C PHE A 173 -3.39 -0.22 18.06
N GLY A 174 -2.63 0.80 18.42
CA GLY A 174 -1.67 1.44 17.51
C GLY A 174 -0.66 0.46 16.93
N LEU A 175 -0.12 -0.45 17.76
CA LEU A 175 0.81 -1.50 17.32
C LEU A 175 0.13 -2.58 16.46
N VAL A 176 -1.09 -2.99 16.80
CA VAL A 176 -1.85 -3.97 16.03
C VAL A 176 -2.13 -3.48 14.61
N ILE A 177 -2.31 -2.18 14.42
CA ILE A 177 -2.50 -1.56 13.09
C ILE A 177 -1.15 -1.40 12.38
N ALA A 178 -0.14 -0.91 13.08
CA ALA A 178 1.14 -0.55 12.50
C ALA A 178 1.93 -1.75 11.97
N ILE A 179 1.94 -2.87 12.71
CA ILE A 179 2.75 -4.04 12.34
C ILE A 179 2.32 -4.63 11.00
N PRO A 180 1.04 -4.96 10.76
CA PRO A 180 0.59 -5.44 9.45
C PRO A 180 0.79 -4.39 8.35
N ALA A 181 0.45 -3.12 8.61
CA ALA A 181 0.63 -2.05 7.64
C ALA A 181 2.09 -1.91 7.18
N MET A 182 3.06 -2.01 8.11
CA MET A 182 4.49 -1.94 7.81
C MET A 182 4.95 -3.15 6.99
N ILE A 183 4.49 -4.35 7.33
CA ILE A 183 4.85 -5.59 6.60
C ILE A 183 4.35 -5.50 5.16
N PHE A 184 3.08 -5.13 4.95
CA PHE A 184 2.50 -5.02 3.61
C PHE A 184 3.09 -3.85 2.82
N TRP A 185 3.37 -2.72 3.46
CA TRP A 185 4.03 -1.60 2.81
C TRP A 185 5.39 -1.99 2.24
N ARG A 186 6.24 -2.66 3.04
CA ARG A 186 7.56 -3.15 2.59
C ARG A 186 7.43 -4.19 1.48
N HIS A 187 6.49 -5.12 1.63
CA HIS A 187 6.23 -6.15 0.62
C HIS A 187 5.81 -5.53 -0.72
N PHE A 188 4.86 -4.60 -0.71
CA PHE A 188 4.40 -3.96 -1.94
C PHE A 188 5.48 -3.11 -2.59
N ARG A 189 6.32 -2.43 -1.80
CA ARG A 189 7.42 -1.66 -2.35
C ARG A 189 8.41 -2.56 -3.09
N ALA A 190 8.85 -3.64 -2.48
CA ALA A 190 9.73 -4.62 -3.12
C ALA A 190 9.07 -5.26 -4.36
N LEU A 191 7.75 -5.48 -4.32
CA LEU A 191 7.00 -6.01 -5.47
C LEU A 191 6.95 -5.00 -6.63
N VAL A 192 6.71 -3.72 -6.36
CA VAL A 192 6.74 -2.66 -7.39
C VAL A 192 8.12 -2.57 -8.02
N ASP A 193 9.20 -2.54 -7.23
CA ASP A 193 10.58 -2.52 -7.74
C ASP A 193 10.84 -3.71 -8.68
N SER A 194 10.42 -4.92 -8.30
CA SER A 194 10.54 -6.11 -9.14
C SER A 194 9.74 -6.01 -10.44
N LEU A 195 8.50 -5.47 -10.40
CA LEU A 195 7.67 -5.31 -11.58
C LEU A 195 8.24 -4.25 -12.54
N VAL A 196 8.82 -3.18 -12.03
CA VAL A 196 9.49 -2.15 -12.84
C VAL A 196 10.68 -2.74 -13.56
N ILE A 197 11.54 -3.50 -12.87
CA ILE A 197 12.69 -4.20 -13.50
C ILE A 197 12.23 -5.18 -14.60
N ASP A 198 11.16 -5.94 -14.36
CA ASP A 198 10.60 -6.84 -15.37
C ASP A 198 10.12 -6.07 -16.62
N MET A 199 9.48 -4.92 -16.44
CA MET A 199 9.03 -4.06 -17.54
C MET A 199 10.22 -3.47 -18.31
N GLU A 200 11.25 -2.99 -17.62
CA GLU A 200 12.47 -2.46 -18.22
C GLU A 200 13.18 -3.53 -19.08
N MET A 201 13.31 -4.75 -18.57
CA MET A 201 13.90 -5.86 -19.35
C MET A 201 13.11 -6.15 -20.63
N GLN A 202 11.78 -6.09 -20.57
CA GLN A 202 10.95 -6.30 -21.77
C GLN A 202 11.04 -5.12 -22.75
N ALA A 203 11.11 -3.90 -22.24
CA ALA A 203 11.29 -2.70 -23.04
C ALA A 203 12.67 -2.69 -23.76
N ILE A 204 13.74 -3.11 -23.10
CA ILE A 204 15.07 -3.27 -23.70
C ILE A 204 14.99 -4.27 -24.86
N ARG A 205 14.36 -5.43 -24.66
CA ARG A 205 14.17 -6.43 -25.72
C ARG A 205 13.36 -5.88 -26.90
N LEU A 206 12.33 -5.09 -26.65
CA LEU A 206 11.57 -4.41 -27.71
C LEU A 206 12.49 -3.54 -28.57
N VAL A 207 13.32 -2.70 -27.94
CA VAL A 207 14.27 -1.82 -28.64
C VAL A 207 15.27 -2.62 -29.46
N GLU A 208 15.83 -3.69 -28.89
CA GLU A 208 16.83 -4.55 -29.58
C GLU A 208 16.23 -5.21 -30.82
N VAL A 209 15.01 -5.70 -30.77
CA VAL A 209 14.36 -6.38 -31.91
C VAL A 209 13.97 -5.37 -33.01
N ILE A 210 13.42 -4.20 -32.62
CA ILE A 210 12.97 -3.19 -33.61
C ILE A 210 14.17 -2.53 -34.30
N GLN A 211 15.25 -2.27 -33.58
CA GLN A 211 16.47 -1.64 -34.13
C GLN A 211 17.42 -2.64 -34.78
N GLY A 212 17.03 -3.91 -34.89
CA GLY A 212 17.80 -4.93 -35.59
C GLY A 212 19.11 -5.38 -34.93
N THR A 213 19.32 -5.06 -33.67
CA THR A 213 20.49 -5.45 -32.87
C THR A 213 20.40 -6.89 -32.35
N ARG A 214 19.22 -7.50 -32.42
CA ARG A 214 18.98 -8.89 -32.03
C ARG A 214 17.92 -9.51 -32.94
N LYS A 215 18.21 -10.73 -33.47
CA LYS A 215 17.27 -11.55 -34.21
C LYS A 215 16.41 -12.38 -33.27
#